data_5556d98b63c09a5bc9329b63a40134dd
#
_entry.id   5556d98b63c09a5bc9329b63a40134dd
#
_cell.length_a   1.000
_cell.length_b   1.000
_cell.length_c   1.000
_cell.angle_alpha   90.00
_cell.angle_beta   90.00
_cell.angle_gamma   90.00
#
_symmetry.space_group_name_H-M   'P 1'
#
loop_
_entity.id
_entity.type
_entity.pdbx_description
1 polymer ?
#
loop_
_entity_poly.entity_id
_entity_poly.type
_entity_poly.pdbx_seq_one_letter_code
_entity_poly.pdbx_strand_id
1 'polypeptide(L)'
;MIYQYEAADMSGKLQPLSKYEGDVLLIVNTASKCGFTPQLDGLEKLYERYQGQGFHILGFPCNQFGNQDPGSNEEISEFCQLNYGVTFPMFAKVDVNGKDAHPLFQYLSKEAPGLLGSKTIKWNFTKFLVDRNGNVIERFSPKTTPDEIETAVKRLL
;
A
#
# COMPACT_ATOMS: atom_id res chain seq x y z
N MET A 1 -8.30 14.60 2.39
CA MET A 1 -8.51 13.46 1.46
C MET A 1 -7.22 13.16 0.71
N ILE A 2 -7.06 11.96 0.26
CA ILE A 2 -5.80 11.53 -0.38
C ILE A 2 -5.58 12.10 -1.78
N TYR A 3 -6.59 12.68 -2.40
CA TYR A 3 -6.53 13.09 -3.82
C TYR A 3 -5.63 14.30 -4.09
N GLN A 4 -5.14 14.96 -3.05
CA GLN A 4 -4.19 16.07 -3.19
C GLN A 4 -2.74 15.60 -3.35
N TYR A 5 -2.49 14.29 -3.21
CA TYR A 5 -1.14 13.72 -3.27
C TYR A 5 -0.88 13.05 -4.61
N GLU A 6 0.41 12.99 -4.96
CA GLU A 6 0.87 12.27 -6.14
C GLU A 6 2.11 11.45 -5.77
N ALA A 7 2.39 10.40 -6.52
CA ALA A 7 3.53 9.53 -6.28
C ALA A 7 4.10 9.02 -7.61
N ALA A 8 5.40 8.81 -7.65
CA ALA A 8 6.04 8.26 -8.84
C ALA A 8 5.76 6.77 -8.97
N ASP A 9 5.41 6.33 -10.18
CA ASP A 9 5.27 4.91 -10.48
C ASP A 9 6.66 4.26 -10.67
N MET A 10 6.70 2.96 -10.99
CA MET A 10 7.96 2.23 -11.15
C MET A 10 8.84 2.78 -12.28
N SER A 11 8.26 3.49 -13.26
CA SER A 11 9.02 4.12 -14.34
C SER A 11 9.50 5.54 -13.99
N GLY A 12 9.14 6.05 -12.81
CA GLY A 12 9.47 7.40 -12.37
C GLY A 12 8.48 8.46 -12.78
N LYS A 13 7.37 8.09 -13.44
CA LYS A 13 6.35 9.05 -13.85
C LYS A 13 5.40 9.35 -12.69
N LEU A 14 5.16 10.64 -12.42
CA LEU A 14 4.23 11.05 -11.38
C LEU A 14 2.80 10.68 -11.74
N GLN A 15 2.12 10.04 -10.79
CA GLN A 15 0.71 9.66 -10.90
C GLN A 15 -0.09 10.37 -9.81
N PRO A 16 -1.07 11.18 -10.18
CA PRO A 16 -1.93 11.82 -9.17
C PRO A 16 -2.88 10.78 -8.59
N LEU A 17 -3.06 10.81 -7.28
CA LEU A 17 -3.99 9.87 -6.64
C LEU A 17 -5.45 10.20 -6.95
N SER A 18 -5.71 11.39 -7.48
CA SER A 18 -7.04 11.77 -7.95
C SER A 18 -7.55 10.87 -9.09
N LYS A 19 -6.65 10.16 -9.80
CA LYS A 19 -7.08 9.21 -10.83
C LYS A 19 -7.89 8.04 -10.26
N TYR A 20 -7.80 7.81 -8.95
CA TYR A 20 -8.55 6.77 -8.25
C TYR A 20 -9.81 7.31 -7.55
N GLU A 21 -10.20 8.56 -7.81
CA GLU A 21 -11.36 9.17 -7.18
C GLU A 21 -12.61 8.34 -7.44
N GLY A 22 -13.35 8.04 -6.36
CA GLY A 22 -14.53 7.20 -6.44
C GLY A 22 -14.27 5.72 -6.21
N ASP A 23 -13.01 5.31 -6.13
CA ASP A 23 -12.64 3.91 -5.89
C ASP A 23 -12.24 3.69 -4.43
N VAL A 24 -12.42 2.45 -3.95
CA VAL A 24 -11.91 2.00 -2.66
C VAL A 24 -10.43 1.64 -2.85
N LEU A 25 -9.57 2.09 -1.94
CA LEU A 25 -8.13 1.82 -2.02
C LEU A 25 -7.62 1.11 -0.79
N LEU A 26 -6.68 0.19 -0.99
CA LEU A 26 -5.86 -0.38 0.06
C LEU A 26 -4.42 -0.02 -0.25
N ILE A 27 -3.83 0.84 0.57
CA ILE A 27 -2.46 1.33 0.38
C ILE A 27 -1.55 0.57 1.33
N VAL A 28 -0.49 -0.05 0.79
CA VAL A 28 0.37 -0.94 1.57
C VAL A 28 1.84 -0.66 1.27
N ASN A 29 2.68 -0.63 2.31
CA ASN A 29 4.12 -0.58 2.15
C ASN A 29 4.65 -2.00 2.04
N THR A 30 5.39 -2.29 0.98
CA THR A 30 5.80 -3.64 0.63
C THR A 30 7.29 -3.88 0.79
N ALA A 31 7.68 -5.15 0.81
CA ALA A 31 9.08 -5.58 0.83
C ALA A 31 9.22 -6.91 0.08
N SER A 32 10.41 -7.14 -0.47
CA SER A 32 10.71 -8.36 -1.23
C SER A 32 11.38 -9.46 -0.40
N LYS A 33 11.91 -9.12 0.79
CA LYS A 33 12.68 -10.06 1.63
C LYS A 33 12.18 -10.16 3.07
N CYS A 34 10.90 -9.86 3.29
CA CYS A 34 10.27 -9.90 4.60
C CYS A 34 9.56 -11.24 4.82
N GLY A 35 9.41 -11.67 6.08
CA GLY A 35 8.60 -12.84 6.40
C GLY A 35 7.15 -12.71 5.98
N PHE A 36 6.65 -11.48 5.83
CA PHE A 36 5.28 -11.20 5.37
C PHE A 36 5.17 -11.06 3.85
N THR A 37 6.28 -11.12 3.09
CA THR A 37 6.25 -10.98 1.63
C THR A 37 5.26 -11.92 0.94
N PRO A 38 5.02 -13.16 1.42
CA PRO A 38 3.99 -14.02 0.84
C PRO A 38 2.58 -13.42 0.85
N GLN A 39 2.31 -12.38 1.63
CA GLN A 39 1.03 -11.67 1.56
C GLN A 39 0.76 -11.04 0.19
N LEU A 40 1.81 -10.85 -0.64
CA LEU A 40 1.61 -10.36 -2.02
C LEU A 40 0.68 -11.28 -2.81
N ASP A 41 0.72 -12.59 -2.56
CA ASP A 41 -0.18 -13.54 -3.21
C ASP A 41 -1.64 -13.27 -2.83
N GLY A 42 -1.92 -13.12 -1.55
CA GLY A 42 -3.27 -12.83 -1.06
C GLY A 42 -3.75 -11.45 -1.49
N LEU A 43 -2.85 -10.46 -1.52
CA LEU A 43 -3.19 -9.11 -1.99
C LEU A 43 -3.58 -9.14 -3.48
N GLU A 44 -2.84 -9.88 -4.30
CA GLU A 44 -3.17 -9.99 -5.72
C GLU A 44 -4.53 -10.67 -5.92
N LYS A 45 -4.83 -11.72 -5.17
CA LYS A 45 -6.12 -12.40 -5.23
C LYS A 45 -7.26 -11.48 -4.82
N LEU A 46 -7.05 -10.69 -3.78
CA LEU A 46 -8.04 -9.71 -3.32
C LEU A 46 -8.28 -8.66 -4.41
N TYR A 47 -7.21 -8.16 -5.03
CA TYR A 47 -7.28 -7.19 -6.11
C TYR A 47 -8.04 -7.76 -7.31
N GLU A 48 -7.69 -8.96 -7.77
CA GLU A 48 -8.35 -9.60 -8.92
C GLU A 48 -9.84 -9.79 -8.68
N ARG A 49 -10.21 -10.11 -7.45
CA ARG A 49 -11.60 -10.37 -7.09
C ARG A 49 -12.48 -9.12 -7.16
N TYR A 50 -11.93 -7.97 -6.77
CA TYR A 50 -12.73 -6.74 -6.59
C TYR A 50 -12.36 -5.58 -7.52
N GLN A 51 -11.33 -5.69 -8.34
CA GLN A 51 -10.93 -4.58 -9.22
C GLN A 51 -12.06 -4.12 -10.14
N GLY A 52 -12.90 -5.03 -10.59
CA GLY A 52 -14.04 -4.72 -11.46
C GLY A 52 -15.16 -3.94 -10.75
N GLN A 53 -15.08 -3.84 -9.43
CA GLN A 53 -16.07 -3.11 -8.62
C GLN A 53 -15.53 -1.77 -8.13
N GLY A 54 -14.38 -1.32 -8.68
CA GLY A 54 -13.78 -0.05 -8.27
C GLY A 54 -12.89 -0.19 -7.03
N PHE A 55 -12.08 -1.23 -6.98
CA PHE A 55 -11.11 -1.45 -5.91
C PHE A 55 -9.71 -1.51 -6.48
N HIS A 56 -8.78 -0.80 -5.85
CA HIS A 56 -7.37 -0.86 -6.21
C HIS A 56 -6.50 -1.07 -4.98
N ILE A 57 -5.40 -1.80 -5.16
CA ILE A 57 -4.34 -1.90 -4.16
C ILE A 57 -3.17 -1.10 -4.70
N LEU A 58 -2.62 -0.22 -3.87
CA LEU A 58 -1.47 0.60 -4.23
C LEU A 58 -0.28 0.15 -3.39
N GLY A 59 0.71 -0.48 -4.02
CA GLY A 59 1.89 -1.01 -3.35
C GLY A 59 3.06 -0.04 -3.41
N PHE A 60 3.65 0.25 -2.24
CA PHE A 60 4.79 1.16 -2.13
C PHE A 60 5.97 0.42 -1.48
N PRO A 61 6.98 0.02 -2.27
CA PRO A 61 8.18 -0.59 -1.70
C PRO A 61 8.87 0.35 -0.72
N CYS A 62 9.39 -0.20 0.37
CA CYS A 62 10.07 0.58 1.39
C CYS A 62 11.22 -0.23 1.97
N ASN A 63 12.40 0.39 2.12
CA ASN A 63 13.60 -0.28 2.62
C ASN A 63 13.94 0.08 4.08
N GLN A 64 13.05 0.78 4.78
CA GLN A 64 13.33 1.28 6.14
C GLN A 64 13.22 0.22 7.23
N PHE A 65 12.67 -0.96 6.93
CA PHE A 65 12.43 -1.99 7.93
C PHE A 65 13.37 -3.18 7.69
N GLY A 66 14.48 -3.21 8.41
CA GLY A 66 15.46 -4.30 8.31
C GLY A 66 16.14 -4.40 6.96
N ASN A 67 16.13 -3.34 6.14
CA ASN A 67 16.68 -3.34 4.79
C ASN A 67 16.14 -4.51 3.96
N GLN A 68 14.84 -4.77 4.07
CA GLN A 68 14.21 -5.94 3.42
C GLN A 68 13.67 -5.65 2.02
N ASP A 69 14.01 -4.48 1.45
CA ASP A 69 13.67 -4.14 0.07
C ASP A 69 14.80 -3.34 -0.59
N PRO A 70 16.04 -3.90 -0.64
CA PRO A 70 17.22 -3.14 -1.07
C PRO A 70 17.36 -2.96 -2.59
N GLY A 71 16.58 -3.69 -3.39
CA GLY A 71 16.71 -3.65 -4.84
C GLY A 71 16.28 -2.32 -5.47
N SER A 72 16.58 -2.17 -6.77
CA SER A 72 16.09 -1.04 -7.55
C SER A 72 14.59 -1.19 -7.81
N ASN A 73 13.94 -0.12 -8.28
CA ASN A 73 12.54 -0.19 -8.65
C ASN A 73 12.28 -1.27 -9.71
N GLU A 74 13.16 -1.40 -10.69
CA GLU A 74 13.05 -2.43 -11.73
C GLU A 74 13.15 -3.83 -11.15
N GLU A 75 14.12 -4.07 -10.27
CA GLU A 75 14.31 -5.37 -9.62
C GLU A 75 13.12 -5.75 -8.75
N ILE A 76 12.57 -4.79 -8.01
CA ILE A 76 11.41 -5.01 -7.15
C ILE A 76 10.17 -5.32 -7.99
N SER A 77 9.95 -4.56 -9.07
CA SER A 77 8.83 -4.79 -9.99
C SER A 77 8.90 -6.20 -10.58
N GLU A 78 10.08 -6.59 -11.06
CA GLU A 78 10.30 -7.92 -11.63
C GLU A 78 10.05 -9.02 -10.59
N PHE A 79 10.58 -8.84 -9.37
CA PHE A 79 10.36 -9.79 -8.28
C PHE A 79 8.88 -10.02 -8.02
N CYS A 80 8.11 -8.94 -7.91
CA CYS A 80 6.68 -9.04 -7.61
C CYS A 80 5.92 -9.75 -8.74
N GLN A 81 6.25 -9.46 -9.99
CA GLN A 81 5.61 -10.11 -11.14
C GLN A 81 5.98 -11.57 -11.26
N LEU A 82 7.26 -11.90 -11.17
CA LEU A 82 7.73 -13.27 -11.39
C LEU A 82 7.35 -14.22 -10.26
N ASN A 83 7.35 -13.74 -9.02
CA ASN A 83 7.12 -14.62 -7.87
C ASN A 83 5.67 -14.65 -7.40
N TYR A 84 4.90 -13.58 -7.62
CA TYR A 84 3.55 -13.46 -7.10
C TYR A 84 2.52 -13.01 -8.14
N GLY A 85 2.94 -12.79 -9.38
CA GLY A 85 2.03 -12.39 -10.46
C GLY A 85 1.30 -11.08 -10.18
N VAL A 86 1.93 -10.15 -9.46
CA VAL A 86 1.31 -8.88 -9.06
C VAL A 86 0.90 -8.06 -10.27
N THR A 87 -0.38 -7.68 -10.33
CA THR A 87 -0.93 -6.80 -11.38
C THR A 87 -1.52 -5.51 -10.81
N PHE A 88 -1.68 -5.40 -9.47
CA PHE A 88 -2.13 -4.14 -8.90
C PHE A 88 -1.03 -3.07 -9.04
N PRO A 89 -1.42 -1.77 -9.03
CA PRO A 89 -0.45 -0.69 -9.19
C PRO A 89 0.67 -0.72 -8.15
N MET A 90 1.91 -0.75 -8.63
CA MET A 90 3.11 -0.63 -7.81
C MET A 90 3.77 0.71 -8.09
N PHE A 91 4.27 1.35 -7.04
CA PHE A 91 4.90 2.66 -7.11
C PHE A 91 6.40 2.55 -6.83
N ALA A 92 7.12 3.62 -7.10
CA ALA A 92 8.56 3.68 -6.81
C ALA A 92 8.78 3.62 -5.29
N LYS A 93 9.93 3.07 -4.90
CA LYS A 93 10.31 2.95 -3.49
C LYS A 93 10.26 4.29 -2.78
N VAL A 94 9.72 4.31 -1.56
CA VAL A 94 9.59 5.51 -0.73
C VAL A 94 10.03 5.24 0.70
N ASP A 95 10.26 6.31 1.45
CA ASP A 95 10.32 6.27 2.90
C ASP A 95 8.92 6.54 3.44
N VAL A 96 8.55 5.88 4.52
CA VAL A 96 7.22 6.02 5.13
C VAL A 96 7.29 6.65 6.52
N ASN A 97 8.48 6.71 7.13
CA ASN A 97 8.74 7.31 8.43
C ASN A 97 9.87 8.32 8.34
N GLY A 98 9.93 9.23 9.30
CA GLY A 98 11.02 10.18 9.44
C GLY A 98 10.84 11.42 8.59
N LYS A 99 11.89 12.24 8.53
CA LYS A 99 11.84 13.55 7.85
C LYS A 99 11.67 13.44 6.34
N ASP A 100 12.11 12.32 5.75
CA ASP A 100 12.04 12.08 4.31
C ASP A 100 10.82 11.25 3.91
N ALA A 101 9.90 11.00 4.84
CA ALA A 101 8.71 10.25 4.56
C ALA A 101 7.89 10.92 3.45
N HIS A 102 7.39 10.09 2.52
CA HIS A 102 6.54 10.58 1.44
C HIS A 102 5.32 11.28 2.04
N PRO A 103 4.92 12.45 1.51
CA PRO A 103 3.77 13.20 2.04
C PRO A 103 2.49 12.36 2.17
N LEU A 104 2.23 11.45 1.24
CA LEU A 104 1.09 10.55 1.33
C LEU A 104 1.14 9.73 2.62
N PHE A 105 2.30 9.16 2.97
CA PHE A 105 2.41 8.33 4.17
C PHE A 105 2.38 9.17 5.45
N GLN A 106 2.85 10.40 5.41
CA GLN A 106 2.67 11.32 6.54
C GLN A 106 1.18 11.54 6.81
N TYR A 107 0.41 11.76 5.74
CA TYR A 107 -1.03 11.96 5.83
C TYR A 107 -1.75 10.69 6.31
N LEU A 108 -1.44 9.53 5.72
CA LEU A 108 -2.06 8.26 6.12
C LEU A 108 -1.83 7.98 7.62
N SER A 109 -0.61 8.16 8.08
CA SER A 109 -0.24 7.91 9.47
C SER A 109 -0.94 8.84 10.45
N LYS A 110 -1.16 10.09 10.03
CA LYS A 110 -1.88 11.09 10.83
C LYS A 110 -3.36 10.75 10.92
N GLU A 111 -3.97 10.37 9.80
CA GLU A 111 -5.42 10.13 9.72
C GLU A 111 -5.82 8.78 10.34
N ALA A 112 -4.93 7.79 10.31
CA ALA A 112 -5.17 6.48 10.90
C ALA A 112 -3.95 6.06 11.72
N PRO A 113 -3.81 6.60 12.96
CA PRO A 113 -2.69 6.22 13.82
C PRO A 113 -2.79 4.77 14.28
N GLY A 114 -1.65 4.21 14.65
CA GLY A 114 -1.58 2.85 15.15
C GLY A 114 -1.89 2.75 16.64
N LEU A 115 -1.39 1.67 17.25
CA LEU A 115 -1.61 1.37 18.66
C LEU A 115 -1.19 2.56 19.54
N LEU A 116 -2.04 2.90 20.51
CA LEU A 116 -1.82 3.99 21.48
C LEU A 116 -1.60 5.36 20.81
N GLY A 117 -2.18 5.54 19.62
CA GLY A 117 -2.07 6.81 18.90
C GLY A 117 -0.74 7.02 18.19
N SER A 118 0.11 6.00 18.11
CA SER A 118 1.40 6.11 17.44
C SER A 118 1.20 6.35 15.94
N LYS A 119 1.86 7.37 15.41
CA LYS A 119 1.82 7.68 13.97
C LYS A 119 2.87 6.91 13.19
N THR A 120 3.92 6.41 13.86
CA THR A 120 4.99 5.65 13.23
C THR A 120 4.46 4.37 12.62
N ILE A 121 4.85 4.07 11.38
CA ILE A 121 4.60 2.78 10.75
C ILE A 121 5.65 1.82 11.28
N LYS A 122 5.21 0.70 11.86
CA LYS A 122 6.08 -0.18 12.65
C LYS A 122 6.85 -1.19 11.83
N TRP A 123 6.30 -1.63 10.68
CA TRP A 123 6.94 -2.66 9.87
C TRP A 123 6.37 -2.71 8.46
N ASN A 124 6.97 -3.55 7.62
CA ASN A 124 6.48 -3.84 6.27
C ASN A 124 5.07 -4.42 6.30
N PHE A 125 4.32 -4.22 5.23
CA PHE A 125 2.96 -4.74 5.05
C PHE A 125 1.95 -4.17 6.06
N THR A 126 2.15 -2.92 6.48
CA THR A 126 1.11 -2.12 7.11
C THR A 126 0.16 -1.66 6.01
N LYS A 127 -1.14 -1.72 6.24
CA LYS A 127 -2.15 -1.41 5.22
C LYS A 127 -3.04 -0.28 5.72
N PHE A 128 -3.46 0.58 4.78
CA PHE A 128 -4.41 1.67 5.05
C PHE A 128 -5.58 1.53 4.09
N LEU A 129 -6.80 1.49 4.63
CA LEU A 129 -8.02 1.39 3.84
C LEU A 129 -8.63 2.78 3.63
N VAL A 130 -8.96 3.10 2.38
CA VAL A 130 -9.50 4.40 1.98
C VAL A 130 -10.85 4.19 1.31
N ASP A 131 -11.87 4.97 1.72
CA ASP A 131 -13.20 4.85 1.16
C ASP A 131 -13.34 5.56 -0.20
N ARG A 132 -14.52 5.47 -0.80
CA ARG A 132 -14.79 6.06 -2.12
C ARG A 132 -14.71 7.59 -2.12
N ASN A 133 -14.71 8.21 -0.95
CA ASN A 133 -14.61 9.68 -0.82
C ASN A 133 -13.17 10.15 -0.55
N GLY A 134 -12.21 9.24 -0.53
CA GLY A 134 -10.81 9.58 -0.28
C GLY A 134 -10.46 9.74 1.19
N ASN A 135 -11.33 9.27 2.10
CA ASN A 135 -11.08 9.32 3.53
C ASN A 135 -10.40 8.06 4.01
N VAL A 136 -9.37 8.21 4.83
CA VAL A 136 -8.67 7.08 5.43
C VAL A 136 -9.51 6.54 6.57
N ILE A 137 -9.93 5.29 6.45
CA ILE A 137 -10.90 4.66 7.36
C ILE A 137 -10.21 3.86 8.46
N GLU A 138 -9.16 3.12 8.11
CA GLU A 138 -8.57 2.18 9.05
C GLU A 138 -7.13 1.84 8.67
N ARG A 139 -6.31 1.55 9.70
CA ARG A 139 -4.96 0.99 9.53
C ARG A 139 -4.99 -0.47 9.98
N PHE A 140 -4.38 -1.36 9.21
CA PHE A 140 -4.20 -2.76 9.58
C PHE A 140 -2.73 -3.05 9.84
N SER A 141 -2.47 -3.84 10.88
CA SER A 141 -1.10 -4.22 11.25
C SER A 141 -0.49 -5.17 10.19
N PRO A 142 0.84 -5.31 10.19
CA PRO A 142 1.51 -6.22 9.23
C PRO A 142 0.97 -7.64 9.20
N LYS A 143 0.67 -8.22 10.36
CA LYS A 143 0.20 -9.60 10.45
C LYS A 143 -1.26 -9.80 10.07
N THR A 144 -2.04 -8.73 9.89
CA THR A 144 -3.41 -8.83 9.42
C THR A 144 -3.39 -9.25 7.95
N THR A 145 -3.94 -10.41 7.65
CA THR A 145 -3.87 -11.00 6.30
C THR A 145 -4.86 -10.35 5.34
N PRO A 146 -4.62 -10.45 4.03
CA PRO A 146 -5.58 -9.99 3.03
C PRO A 146 -6.97 -10.61 3.20
N ASP A 147 -7.05 -11.89 3.56
CA ASP A 147 -8.34 -12.55 3.81
C ASP A 147 -9.10 -11.89 4.95
N GLU A 148 -8.40 -11.49 6.01
CA GLU A 148 -9.00 -10.81 7.15
C GLU A 148 -9.49 -9.40 6.79
N ILE A 149 -8.84 -8.75 5.82
CA ILE A 149 -9.18 -7.40 5.37
C ILE A 149 -10.38 -7.40 4.43
N GLU A 150 -10.63 -8.52 3.76
CA GLU A 150 -11.67 -8.63 2.72
C GLU A 150 -13.04 -8.11 3.18
N THR A 151 -13.45 -8.45 4.38
CA THR A 151 -14.74 -8.01 4.92
C THR A 151 -14.86 -6.49 4.98
N ALA A 152 -13.79 -5.82 5.43
CA ALA A 152 -13.77 -4.35 5.51
C ALA A 152 -13.82 -3.73 4.11
N VAL A 153 -13.13 -4.31 3.13
CA VAL A 153 -13.17 -3.85 1.74
C VAL A 153 -14.60 -3.96 1.19
N LYS A 154 -15.23 -5.11 1.37
CA LYS A 154 -16.61 -5.36 0.88
C LYS A 154 -17.60 -4.35 1.42
N ARG A 155 -17.45 -3.92 2.67
CA ARG A 155 -18.35 -2.93 3.27
C ARG A 155 -18.33 -1.59 2.57
N LEU A 156 -17.20 -1.24 1.92
CA LEU A 156 -17.03 0.05 1.26
C LEU A 156 -17.41 -0.01 -0.22
N LEU A 157 -17.50 -1.19 -0.80
CA LEU A 157 -17.91 -1.39 -2.18
C LEU A 157 -19.43 -1.35 -2.33
#